data_6507b34caf0d5ffd4fab196bc1d483ca
#
_entry.id   6507b34caf0d5ffd4fab196bc1d483ca
#
_cell.length_a   1.000
_cell.length_b   1.000
_cell.length_c   1.000
_cell.angle_alpha   90.00
_cell.angle_beta   90.00
_cell.angle_gamma   90.00
#
_symmetry.space_group_name_H-M   'P 1'
#
loop_
_entity.id
_entity.type
_entity.pdbx_description
1 polymer ?
#
loop_
_entity_poly.entity_id
_entity_poly.type
_entity_poly.pdbx_seq_one_letter_code
_entity_poly.pdbx_strand_id
1 'polypeptide(L)'
;MLLSDAVGRACLNRSCDVKMVQLLVNMNLGRIPGTAALSVDGQFGPAALEAIVAFLTRAMGQTSPDGVVAPGGDMLAELRRGLPGGLTAEKFHFTMLNAKSYQLELFYKPMVDRMQAAQINTPLRWAHFLAQTGHESGDLQYLEELASGQAYEGRADLGNAQPGDGVRFKGRGLIQLTGRVNYAAYGRSIGLDLTVDGNWNKVATDPALAVDVACWFWNKHGLNELADRDDLQKITRRVNGGLIGIEDRADHLERAEFVLLPALAGERTPSSVQPGATTKQRGRLLI
;
A
#
# COMPACT_ATOMS: atom_id res chain seq x y z
N MET A 1 14.58 -6.04 2.85
CA MET A 1 15.09 -5.20 3.99
C MET A 1 14.48 -3.82 3.83
N LEU A 2 13.85 -3.27 4.86
CA LEU A 2 13.04 -2.03 4.81
C LEU A 2 13.79 -0.85 4.16
N LEU A 3 14.97 -0.51 4.67
CA LEU A 3 15.87 0.45 4.03
C LEU A 3 16.87 -0.30 3.16
N SER A 4 17.01 0.14 1.92
CA SER A 4 18.00 -0.44 1.00
C SER A 4 19.42 0.06 1.30
N ASP A 5 19.54 1.30 1.79
CA ASP A 5 20.81 1.93 2.16
C ASP A 5 20.63 2.80 3.41
N ALA A 6 21.77 3.15 4.04
CA ALA A 6 21.74 4.08 5.18
C ALA A 6 21.34 5.50 4.75
N VAL A 7 20.63 6.19 5.66
CA VAL A 7 20.25 7.59 5.53
C VAL A 7 21.02 8.42 6.56
N GLY A 8 21.76 9.43 6.10
CA GLY A 8 22.55 10.25 7.01
C GLY A 8 23.78 10.88 6.36
N ARG A 9 24.73 11.33 7.21
CA ARG A 9 26.00 11.90 6.74
C ARG A 9 26.79 10.88 5.92
N ALA A 10 27.32 11.33 4.78
CA ALA A 10 28.15 10.53 3.88
C ALA A 10 27.50 9.22 3.40
N CYS A 11 26.16 9.12 3.49
CA CYS A 11 25.39 7.99 2.97
C CYS A 11 24.86 8.26 1.55
N LEU A 12 24.39 7.20 0.88
CA LEU A 12 23.81 7.33 -0.47
C LEU A 12 22.50 8.11 -0.47
N ASN A 13 21.75 8.10 0.63
CA ASN A 13 20.51 8.86 0.80
C ASN A 13 19.52 8.63 -0.35
N ARG A 14 19.22 7.37 -0.66
CA ARG A 14 18.23 7.05 -1.68
C ARG A 14 16.89 7.67 -1.33
N SER A 15 16.23 8.27 -2.30
CA SER A 15 15.01 9.05 -2.07
C SER A 15 13.91 8.25 -1.34
N CYS A 16 13.72 6.98 -1.67
CA CYS A 16 12.75 6.13 -0.97
C CYS A 16 13.11 5.92 0.51
N ASP A 17 14.39 5.63 0.80
CA ASP A 17 14.88 5.44 2.16
C ASP A 17 14.76 6.74 2.98
N VAL A 18 15.08 7.88 2.36
CA VAL A 18 14.93 9.21 3.00
C VAL A 18 13.48 9.49 3.33
N LYS A 19 12.52 9.25 2.41
CA LYS A 19 11.08 9.39 2.69
C LYS A 19 10.64 8.55 3.89
N MET A 20 11.07 7.29 3.94
CA MET A 20 10.75 6.41 5.06
C MET A 20 11.28 6.95 6.38
N VAL A 21 12.53 7.42 6.42
CA VAL A 21 13.12 8.02 7.63
C VAL A 21 12.39 9.31 8.01
N GLN A 22 12.07 10.18 7.05
CA GLN A 22 11.31 11.42 7.30
C GLN A 22 9.95 11.11 7.94
N LEU A 23 9.21 10.11 7.44
CA LEU A 23 7.93 9.68 8.02
C LEU A 23 8.11 9.09 9.42
N LEU A 24 9.10 8.23 9.62
CA LEU A 24 9.37 7.62 10.92
C LEU A 24 9.75 8.68 11.99
N VAL A 25 10.56 9.65 11.62
CA VAL A 25 10.89 10.78 12.49
C VAL A 25 9.65 11.61 12.81
N ASN A 26 8.82 11.93 11.79
CA ASN A 26 7.58 12.69 11.99
C ASN A 26 6.60 11.98 12.94
N MET A 27 6.48 10.67 12.85
CA MET A 27 5.66 9.89 13.80
C MET A 27 6.23 9.83 15.22
N ASN A 28 7.49 10.26 15.42
CA ASN A 28 8.19 10.28 16.69
C ASN A 28 8.47 11.69 17.25
N LEU A 29 7.90 12.76 16.68
CA LEU A 29 8.19 14.15 17.10
C LEU A 29 7.92 14.40 18.58
N GLY A 30 6.97 13.72 19.19
CA GLY A 30 6.69 13.79 20.63
C GLY A 30 7.88 13.38 21.51
N ARG A 31 8.84 12.61 20.98
CA ARG A 31 10.06 12.18 21.67
C ARG A 31 11.25 13.12 21.48
N ILE A 32 11.11 14.08 20.58
CA ILE A 32 12.14 15.08 20.24
C ILE A 32 11.53 16.51 20.26
N PRO A 33 10.98 16.96 21.38
CA PRO A 33 10.27 18.24 21.49
C PRO A 33 11.12 19.40 20.96
N GLY A 34 10.47 20.34 20.25
CA GLY A 34 11.14 21.47 19.63
C GLY A 34 11.72 21.18 18.23
N THR A 35 11.61 19.97 17.73
CA THR A 35 11.95 19.62 16.35
C THR A 35 10.74 19.80 15.46
N ALA A 36 10.90 20.52 14.35
CA ALA A 36 9.83 20.70 13.35
C ALA A 36 9.58 19.43 12.54
N ALA A 37 8.34 19.25 12.06
CA ALA A 37 8.03 18.18 11.14
C ALA A 37 8.81 18.32 9.83
N LEU A 38 9.30 17.20 9.32
CA LEU A 38 10.02 17.13 8.05
C LEU A 38 9.05 17.07 6.88
N SER A 39 9.37 17.78 5.80
CA SER A 39 8.74 17.50 4.49
C SER A 39 9.11 16.10 4.03
N VAL A 40 8.13 15.33 3.57
CA VAL A 40 8.35 13.98 3.06
C VAL A 40 8.61 14.06 1.55
N ASP A 41 9.77 14.56 1.19
CA ASP A 41 10.19 14.83 -0.19
C ASP A 41 11.28 13.87 -0.71
N GLY A 42 11.84 13.06 0.19
CA GLY A 42 12.92 12.14 -0.14
C GLY A 42 14.27 12.81 -0.35
N GLN A 43 14.45 14.06 0.11
CA GLN A 43 15.71 14.78 0.07
C GLN A 43 16.36 14.82 1.45
N PHE A 44 17.61 14.37 1.52
CA PHE A 44 18.40 14.48 2.73
C PHE A 44 19.06 15.87 2.78
N GLY A 45 18.61 16.71 3.70
CA GLY A 45 19.11 18.06 3.90
C GLY A 45 19.39 18.35 5.39
N PRO A 46 19.77 19.61 5.70
CA PRO A 46 20.09 20.02 7.08
C PRO A 46 18.98 19.69 8.08
N ALA A 47 17.70 19.94 7.73
CA ALA A 47 16.56 19.65 8.61
C ALA A 47 16.44 18.15 8.95
N ALA A 48 16.64 17.26 7.95
CA ALA A 48 16.62 15.83 8.18
C ALA A 48 17.77 15.39 9.10
N LEU A 49 18.97 15.93 8.86
CA LEU A 49 20.14 15.66 9.73
C LEU A 49 19.90 16.12 11.16
N GLU A 50 19.41 17.34 11.35
CA GLU A 50 19.10 17.89 12.68
C GLU A 50 18.08 17.04 13.43
N ALA A 51 17.04 16.57 12.74
CA ALA A 51 16.02 15.71 13.33
C ALA A 51 16.56 14.32 13.70
N ILE A 52 17.41 13.71 12.86
CA ILE A 52 18.11 12.45 13.16
C ILE A 52 19.01 12.62 14.39
N VAL A 53 19.84 13.66 14.42
CA VAL A 53 20.72 13.97 15.55
C VAL A 53 19.91 14.23 16.81
N ALA A 54 18.82 15.00 16.73
CA ALA A 54 17.92 15.23 17.85
C ALA A 54 17.32 13.93 18.40
N PHE A 55 16.95 12.98 17.54
CA PHE A 55 16.42 11.69 17.96
C PHE A 55 17.49 10.84 18.64
N LEU A 56 18.67 10.70 18.04
CA LEU A 56 19.80 9.98 18.62
C LEU A 56 20.19 10.55 20.00
N THR A 57 20.20 11.88 20.15
CA THR A 57 20.58 12.54 21.40
C THR A 57 19.46 12.47 22.44
N ARG A 58 18.25 12.92 22.11
CA ARG A 58 17.16 13.12 23.09
C ARG A 58 16.38 11.85 23.40
N ALA A 59 16.08 11.05 22.36
CA ALA A 59 15.30 9.83 22.52
C ALA A 59 16.16 8.61 22.87
N MET A 60 17.43 8.58 22.43
CA MET A 60 18.33 7.44 22.64
C MET A 60 19.49 7.76 23.59
N GLY A 61 19.67 9.02 24.04
CA GLY A 61 20.69 9.40 25.01
C GLY A 61 22.14 9.39 24.50
N GLN A 62 22.35 9.41 23.17
CA GLN A 62 23.70 9.42 22.61
C GLN A 62 24.38 10.77 22.83
N THR A 63 25.62 10.75 23.32
CA THR A 63 26.42 11.96 23.59
C THR A 63 27.22 12.42 22.37
N SER A 64 27.47 11.55 21.42
CA SER A 64 28.17 11.83 20.16
C SER A 64 27.49 11.15 18.99
N PRO A 65 26.31 11.65 18.54
CA PRO A 65 25.54 11.03 17.49
C PRO A 65 26.25 11.15 16.12
N ASP A 66 26.28 10.06 15.37
CA ASP A 66 26.85 10.01 14.02
C ASP A 66 25.94 10.65 12.96
N GLY A 67 24.65 10.81 13.27
CA GLY A 67 23.65 11.35 12.36
C GLY A 67 23.27 10.36 11.23
N VAL A 68 23.28 9.05 11.51
CA VAL A 68 23.01 7.99 10.55
C VAL A 68 21.88 7.06 11.03
N VAL A 69 20.98 6.72 10.11
CA VAL A 69 19.97 5.67 10.26
C VAL A 69 20.38 4.51 9.38
N ALA A 70 20.97 3.48 9.97
CA ALA A 70 21.40 2.29 9.25
C ALA A 70 20.26 1.28 9.04
N PRO A 71 20.22 0.53 7.93
CA PRO A 71 19.32 -0.61 7.77
C PRO A 71 19.51 -1.61 8.92
N GLY A 72 18.40 -1.98 9.59
CA GLY A 72 18.43 -2.89 10.74
C GLY A 72 19.14 -2.35 11.99
N GLY A 73 19.54 -1.07 12.00
CA GLY A 73 20.27 -0.45 13.13
C GLY A 73 19.35 -0.05 14.29
N ASP A 74 19.98 0.26 15.43
CA ASP A 74 19.28 0.58 16.70
C ASP A 74 18.33 1.77 16.57
N MET A 75 18.71 2.82 15.81
CA MET A 75 17.84 3.97 15.60
C MET A 75 16.56 3.57 14.86
N LEU A 76 16.66 2.73 13.83
CA LEU A 76 15.49 2.27 13.10
C LEU A 76 14.55 1.44 13.97
N ALA A 77 15.12 0.57 14.82
CA ALA A 77 14.37 -0.21 15.80
C ALA A 77 13.69 0.70 16.85
N GLU A 78 14.39 1.75 17.31
CA GLU A 78 13.85 2.69 18.28
C GLU A 78 12.75 3.60 17.71
N LEU A 79 12.90 4.02 16.45
CA LEU A 79 11.84 4.72 15.71
C LEU A 79 10.58 3.85 15.61
N ARG A 80 10.74 2.55 15.32
CA ARG A 80 9.63 1.59 15.27
C ARG A 80 8.91 1.45 16.60
N ARG A 81 9.63 1.38 17.72
CA ARG A 81 9.05 1.28 19.07
C ARG A 81 8.20 2.48 19.45
N GLY A 82 8.51 3.65 18.92
CA GLY A 82 7.77 4.88 19.18
C GLY A 82 6.56 5.13 18.29
N LEU A 83 6.20 4.20 17.40
CA LEU A 83 5.10 4.39 16.49
C LEU A 83 3.74 4.40 17.21
N PRO A 84 2.80 5.30 16.80
CA PRO A 84 1.44 5.32 17.35
C PRO A 84 0.70 4.04 17.04
N GLY A 85 -0.32 3.69 17.84
CA GLY A 85 -1.22 2.57 17.57
C GLY A 85 -2.15 2.82 16.38
N GLY A 86 -2.68 1.76 15.77
CA GLY A 86 -3.65 1.82 14.69
C GLY A 86 -3.05 2.21 13.32
N LEU A 87 -3.94 2.42 12.34
CA LEU A 87 -3.59 2.92 11.01
C LEU A 87 -3.78 4.44 11.00
N THR A 88 -2.70 5.20 11.15
CA THR A 88 -2.70 6.67 11.02
C THR A 88 -2.46 7.11 9.59
N ALA A 89 -2.68 8.39 9.29
CA ALA A 89 -2.42 8.96 7.96
C ALA A 89 -0.93 8.83 7.56
N GLU A 90 -0.02 9.01 8.51
CA GLU A 90 1.42 8.86 8.27
C GLU A 90 1.81 7.40 8.00
N LYS A 91 1.20 6.45 8.72
CA LYS A 91 1.39 5.01 8.44
C LYS A 91 0.82 4.63 7.07
N PHE A 92 -0.36 5.17 6.71
CA PHE A 92 -0.91 4.98 5.38
C PHE A 92 0.02 5.54 4.29
N HIS A 93 0.58 6.76 4.50
CA HIS A 93 1.59 7.31 3.60
C HIS A 93 2.83 6.41 3.51
N PHE A 94 3.29 5.84 4.62
CA PHE A 94 4.44 4.94 4.65
C PHE A 94 4.21 3.67 3.80
N THR A 95 2.97 3.18 3.72
CA THR A 95 2.62 2.03 2.86
C THR A 95 2.46 2.41 1.39
N MET A 96 2.07 3.67 1.10
CA MET A 96 1.81 4.22 -0.25
C MET A 96 2.85 5.30 -0.59
N LEU A 97 4.13 4.92 -0.57
CA LEU A 97 5.28 5.85 -0.52
C LEU A 97 5.40 6.76 -1.76
N ASN A 98 4.87 6.33 -2.90
CA ASN A 98 4.88 7.09 -4.15
C ASN A 98 3.56 7.84 -4.42
N ALA A 99 2.58 7.72 -3.52
CA ALA A 99 1.34 8.48 -3.64
C ALA A 99 1.60 9.98 -3.46
N LYS A 100 0.88 10.80 -4.22
CA LYS A 100 0.91 12.24 -4.05
C LYS A 100 0.06 12.65 -2.83
N SER A 101 0.41 13.76 -2.18
CA SER A 101 -0.27 14.23 -0.97
C SER A 101 -1.79 14.31 -1.12
N TYR A 102 -2.28 14.85 -2.24
CA TYR A 102 -3.72 14.93 -2.49
C TYR A 102 -4.40 13.56 -2.60
N GLN A 103 -3.69 12.53 -3.10
CA GLN A 103 -4.22 11.16 -3.17
C GLN A 103 -4.30 10.55 -1.76
N LEU A 104 -3.28 10.76 -0.95
CA LEU A 104 -3.28 10.31 0.45
C LEU A 104 -4.44 10.93 1.24
N GLU A 105 -4.65 12.23 1.13
CA GLU A 105 -5.76 12.94 1.77
C GLU A 105 -7.12 12.41 1.30
N LEU A 106 -7.27 12.20 -0.02
CA LEU A 106 -8.51 11.76 -0.63
C LEU A 106 -8.86 10.31 -0.27
N PHE A 107 -7.86 9.42 -0.13
CA PHE A 107 -8.08 7.99 0.09
C PHE A 107 -8.00 7.54 1.53
N TYR A 108 -7.34 8.29 2.44
CA TYR A 108 -7.12 7.83 3.81
C TYR A 108 -8.43 7.51 4.55
N LYS A 109 -9.37 8.46 4.59
CA LYS A 109 -10.64 8.23 5.29
C LYS A 109 -11.47 7.12 4.65
N PRO A 110 -11.71 7.09 3.33
CA PRO A 110 -12.34 5.96 2.67
C PRO A 110 -11.67 4.61 2.95
N MET A 111 -10.33 4.57 2.97
CA MET A 111 -9.57 3.36 3.25
C MET A 111 -9.89 2.82 4.66
N VAL A 112 -9.79 3.66 5.69
CA VAL A 112 -10.09 3.28 7.08
C VAL A 112 -11.53 2.80 7.22
N ASP A 113 -12.49 3.59 6.71
CA ASP A 113 -13.92 3.29 6.88
C ASP A 113 -14.34 1.99 6.16
N ARG A 114 -13.89 1.79 4.92
CA ARG A 114 -14.28 0.62 4.11
C ARG A 114 -13.58 -0.66 4.54
N MET A 115 -12.31 -0.59 4.93
CA MET A 115 -11.61 -1.74 5.50
C MET A 115 -12.29 -2.20 6.79
N GLN A 116 -12.66 -1.27 7.68
CA GLN A 116 -13.37 -1.60 8.92
C GLN A 116 -14.71 -2.28 8.63
N ALA A 117 -15.51 -1.75 7.70
CA ALA A 117 -16.79 -2.33 7.28
C ALA A 117 -16.62 -3.73 6.67
N ALA A 118 -15.53 -3.97 5.97
CA ALA A 118 -15.19 -5.25 5.35
C ALA A 118 -14.48 -6.24 6.29
N GLN A 119 -14.39 -5.93 7.58
CA GLN A 119 -13.66 -6.73 8.57
C GLN A 119 -12.17 -6.92 8.25
N ILE A 120 -11.59 -6.01 7.48
CA ILE A 120 -10.15 -5.87 7.31
C ILE A 120 -9.69 -4.98 8.46
N ASN A 121 -9.64 -5.55 9.67
CA ASN A 121 -9.60 -4.80 10.94
C ASN A 121 -8.51 -5.26 11.91
N THR A 122 -7.59 -6.10 11.45
CA THR A 122 -6.38 -6.46 12.19
C THR A 122 -5.14 -5.89 11.52
N PRO A 123 -4.04 -5.63 12.25
CA PRO A 123 -2.81 -5.11 11.65
C PRO A 123 -2.30 -5.95 10.47
N LEU A 124 -2.38 -7.27 10.56
CA LEU A 124 -1.91 -8.17 9.49
C LEU A 124 -2.84 -8.13 8.26
N ARG A 125 -4.16 -8.07 8.47
CA ARG A 125 -5.12 -7.87 7.37
C ARG A 125 -4.93 -6.52 6.70
N TRP A 126 -4.70 -5.43 7.46
CA TRP A 126 -4.34 -4.13 6.90
C TRP A 126 -3.08 -4.22 6.04
N ALA A 127 -2.01 -4.84 6.57
CA ALA A 127 -0.75 -4.95 5.87
C ALA A 127 -0.90 -5.65 4.50
N HIS A 128 -1.55 -6.80 4.48
CA HIS A 128 -1.80 -7.53 3.23
C HIS A 128 -2.71 -6.78 2.27
N PHE A 129 -3.80 -6.17 2.75
CA PHE A 129 -4.71 -5.41 1.89
C PHE A 129 -4.00 -4.20 1.25
N LEU A 130 -3.26 -3.43 2.05
CA LEU A 130 -2.50 -2.28 1.57
C LEU A 130 -1.38 -2.69 0.62
N ALA A 131 -0.71 -3.82 0.87
CA ALA A 131 0.31 -4.34 -0.04
C ALA A 131 -0.26 -4.69 -1.42
N GLN A 132 -1.42 -5.35 -1.47
CA GLN A 132 -2.05 -5.70 -2.74
C GLN A 132 -2.57 -4.45 -3.47
N THR A 133 -3.31 -3.59 -2.77
CA THR A 133 -3.88 -2.37 -3.38
C THR A 133 -2.82 -1.36 -3.78
N GLY A 134 -1.73 -1.24 -3.04
CA GLY A 134 -0.57 -0.42 -3.39
C GLY A 134 0.05 -0.86 -4.70
N HIS A 135 0.35 -2.15 -4.83
CA HIS A 135 0.87 -2.71 -6.08
C HIS A 135 -0.10 -2.52 -7.27
N GLU A 136 -1.38 -2.91 -7.10
CA GLU A 136 -2.37 -2.89 -8.19
C GLU A 136 -2.66 -1.48 -8.72
N SER A 137 -2.63 -0.48 -7.83
CA SER A 137 -2.91 0.93 -8.18
C SER A 137 -1.65 1.77 -8.43
N GLY A 138 -0.45 1.20 -8.25
CA GLY A 138 0.80 1.96 -8.28
C GLY A 138 0.82 3.07 -7.22
N ASP A 139 0.57 2.71 -5.97
CA ASP A 139 0.42 3.67 -4.86
C ASP A 139 -0.66 4.74 -5.16
N LEU A 140 -1.88 4.32 -5.47
CA LEU A 140 -3.06 5.16 -5.75
C LEU A 140 -2.98 6.01 -7.04
N GLN A 141 -1.98 5.80 -7.90
CA GLN A 141 -1.81 6.61 -9.11
C GLN A 141 -2.75 6.20 -10.25
N TYR A 142 -3.06 4.91 -10.36
CA TYR A 142 -3.79 4.34 -11.49
C TYR A 142 -5.13 3.76 -11.02
N LEU A 143 -6.18 4.58 -11.11
CA LEU A 143 -7.55 4.18 -10.78
C LEU A 143 -8.36 3.74 -12.00
N GLU A 144 -7.84 3.94 -13.19
CA GLU A 144 -8.41 3.51 -14.45
C GLU A 144 -7.32 2.96 -15.34
N GLU A 145 -7.61 1.86 -16.01
CA GLU A 145 -6.72 1.24 -16.99
C GLU A 145 -6.36 2.23 -18.11
N LEU A 146 -5.07 2.37 -18.41
CA LEU A 146 -4.58 3.26 -19.46
C LEU A 146 -4.97 2.78 -20.87
N ALA A 147 -5.11 1.46 -21.06
CA ALA A 147 -5.58 0.89 -22.31
C ALA A 147 -7.05 1.27 -22.59
N SER A 148 -7.42 1.29 -23.85
CA SER A 148 -8.78 1.67 -24.27
C SER A 148 -9.87 0.72 -23.78
N GLY A 149 -9.53 -0.52 -23.43
CA GLY A 149 -10.48 -1.59 -23.15
C GLY A 149 -11.00 -2.33 -24.38
N GLN A 150 -10.59 -1.92 -25.58
CA GLN A 150 -11.05 -2.55 -26.84
C GLN A 150 -10.75 -4.05 -26.90
N ALA A 151 -9.68 -4.49 -26.24
CA ALA A 151 -9.31 -5.91 -26.14
C ALA A 151 -10.33 -6.76 -25.36
N TYR A 152 -11.22 -6.12 -24.63
CA TYR A 152 -12.28 -6.78 -23.85
C TYR A 152 -13.62 -6.83 -24.59
N GLU A 153 -13.69 -6.28 -25.82
CA GLU A 153 -14.91 -6.30 -26.61
C GLU A 153 -15.31 -7.73 -26.99
N GLY A 154 -16.58 -8.08 -26.79
CA GLY A 154 -17.12 -9.41 -27.11
C GLY A 154 -16.59 -10.54 -26.20
N ARG A 155 -15.87 -10.25 -25.13
CA ARG A 155 -15.35 -11.23 -24.17
C ARG A 155 -16.49 -11.82 -23.34
N ALA A 156 -16.92 -13.04 -23.71
CA ALA A 156 -18.04 -13.74 -23.06
C ALA A 156 -17.74 -14.07 -21.58
N ASP A 157 -16.50 -14.40 -21.25
CA ASP A 157 -16.03 -14.65 -19.87
C ASP A 157 -16.11 -13.42 -18.95
N LEU A 158 -16.12 -12.21 -19.53
CA LEU A 158 -16.36 -10.94 -18.85
C LEU A 158 -17.81 -10.46 -18.88
N GLY A 159 -18.69 -11.21 -19.59
CA GLY A 159 -20.06 -10.81 -19.84
C GLY A 159 -20.20 -9.60 -20.77
N ASN A 160 -19.18 -9.26 -21.52
CA ASN A 160 -19.15 -8.15 -22.46
C ASN A 160 -19.82 -8.54 -23.78
N ALA A 161 -21.15 -8.63 -23.77
CA ALA A 161 -21.95 -9.13 -24.90
C ALA A 161 -22.56 -8.01 -25.76
N GLN A 162 -22.48 -6.76 -25.35
CA GLN A 162 -23.05 -5.62 -26.06
C GLN A 162 -21.96 -4.76 -26.70
N PRO A 163 -22.21 -4.17 -27.88
CA PRO A 163 -21.24 -3.26 -28.51
C PRO A 163 -20.81 -2.12 -27.58
N GLY A 164 -19.50 -1.96 -27.44
CA GLY A 164 -18.87 -0.95 -26.56
C GLY A 164 -18.66 -1.40 -25.12
N ASP A 165 -18.97 -2.64 -24.75
CA ASP A 165 -18.78 -3.14 -23.39
C ASP A 165 -17.32 -3.21 -23.00
N GLY A 166 -16.44 -3.53 -23.92
CA GLY A 166 -15.02 -3.58 -23.65
C GLY A 166 -14.48 -2.25 -23.13
N VAL A 167 -14.86 -1.15 -23.75
CA VAL A 167 -14.47 0.22 -23.35
C VAL A 167 -15.19 0.65 -22.07
N ARG A 168 -16.49 0.35 -21.95
CA ARG A 168 -17.28 0.74 -20.76
C ARG A 168 -16.80 0.07 -19.50
N PHE A 169 -16.50 -1.24 -19.58
CA PHE A 169 -16.18 -2.06 -18.41
C PHE A 169 -14.70 -2.46 -18.35
N LYS A 170 -13.82 -1.59 -18.84
CA LYS A 170 -12.37 -1.73 -18.64
C LYS A 170 -12.00 -1.60 -17.15
N GLY A 171 -10.79 -1.94 -16.79
CA GLY A 171 -10.30 -1.93 -15.41
C GLY A 171 -10.44 -0.60 -14.70
N ARG A 172 -11.11 -0.58 -13.53
CA ARG A 172 -11.22 0.60 -12.64
C ARG A 172 -11.17 0.25 -11.17
N GLY A 173 -10.86 1.28 -10.36
CA GLY A 173 -10.68 1.17 -8.91
C GLY A 173 -9.31 0.60 -8.52
N LEU A 174 -9.07 0.49 -7.20
CA LEU A 174 -7.75 0.08 -6.68
C LEU A 174 -7.35 -1.35 -7.08
N ILE A 175 -8.31 -2.18 -7.49
CA ILE A 175 -8.06 -3.58 -7.86
C ILE A 175 -8.42 -3.88 -9.32
N GLN A 176 -8.73 -2.84 -10.11
CA GLN A 176 -8.99 -2.91 -11.55
C GLN A 176 -10.18 -3.82 -11.91
N LEU A 177 -11.36 -3.57 -11.29
CA LEU A 177 -12.62 -4.23 -11.64
C LEU A 177 -12.86 -4.18 -13.15
N THR A 178 -13.03 -5.34 -13.83
CA THR A 178 -13.15 -5.46 -15.29
C THR A 178 -14.31 -6.37 -15.68
N GLY A 179 -15.03 -5.99 -16.74
CA GLY A 179 -16.11 -6.77 -17.35
C GLY A 179 -17.50 -6.46 -16.81
N ARG A 180 -18.49 -6.42 -17.71
CA ARG A 180 -19.90 -6.13 -17.40
C ARG A 180 -20.44 -6.96 -16.23
N VAL A 181 -20.14 -8.26 -16.21
CA VAL A 181 -20.64 -9.17 -15.19
C VAL A 181 -20.13 -8.80 -13.79
N ASN A 182 -18.88 -8.35 -13.68
CA ASN A 182 -18.29 -7.95 -12.41
C ASN A 182 -18.81 -6.57 -11.96
N TYR A 183 -18.95 -5.60 -12.87
CA TYR A 183 -19.60 -4.32 -12.58
C TYR A 183 -21.05 -4.51 -12.11
N ALA A 184 -21.82 -5.38 -12.79
CA ALA A 184 -23.18 -5.70 -12.37
C ALA A 184 -23.22 -6.42 -11.01
N ALA A 185 -22.29 -7.34 -10.74
CA ALA A 185 -22.24 -8.07 -9.49
C ALA A 185 -21.91 -7.16 -8.29
N TYR A 186 -20.89 -6.32 -8.47
CA TYR A 186 -20.54 -5.33 -7.44
C TYR A 186 -21.66 -4.29 -7.27
N GLY A 187 -22.20 -3.75 -8.38
CA GLY A 187 -23.30 -2.79 -8.31
C GLY A 187 -24.52 -3.31 -7.56
N ARG A 188 -24.90 -4.58 -7.78
CA ARG A 188 -25.98 -5.22 -7.01
C ARG A 188 -25.70 -5.28 -5.51
N SER A 189 -24.44 -5.52 -5.12
CA SER A 189 -24.07 -5.61 -3.71
C SER A 189 -24.20 -4.29 -2.95
N ILE A 190 -24.12 -3.17 -3.68
CA ILE A 190 -24.21 -1.81 -3.11
C ILE A 190 -25.51 -1.08 -3.47
N GLY A 191 -26.45 -1.74 -4.19
CA GLY A 191 -27.72 -1.12 -4.60
C GLY A 191 -27.57 -0.03 -5.68
N LEU A 192 -26.49 -0.03 -6.46
CA LEU A 192 -26.21 0.93 -7.52
C LEU A 192 -25.99 0.21 -8.85
N ASP A 193 -26.80 0.48 -9.88
CA ASP A 193 -26.53 -0.08 -11.20
C ASP A 193 -25.33 0.62 -11.85
N LEU A 194 -24.21 -0.10 -11.89
CA LEU A 194 -22.97 0.36 -12.49
C LEU A 194 -22.88 0.04 -14.01
N THR A 195 -23.93 -0.51 -14.60
CA THR A 195 -23.92 -0.90 -16.03
C THR A 195 -24.61 0.11 -16.96
N VAL A 196 -25.22 1.14 -16.39
CA VAL A 196 -26.00 2.16 -17.12
C VAL A 196 -25.48 3.59 -16.83
N ASP A 197 -25.87 4.52 -17.66
CA ASP A 197 -25.74 5.98 -17.45
C ASP A 197 -24.33 6.50 -17.10
N GLY A 198 -23.30 5.78 -17.53
CA GLY A 198 -21.92 6.16 -17.20
C GLY A 198 -21.51 5.88 -15.75
N ASN A 199 -22.36 5.21 -14.97
CA ASN A 199 -22.08 4.92 -13.55
C ASN A 199 -20.81 4.08 -13.34
N TRP A 200 -20.38 3.29 -14.34
CA TRP A 200 -19.11 2.56 -14.31
C TRP A 200 -17.88 3.47 -14.03
N ASN A 201 -17.95 4.75 -14.45
CA ASN A 201 -16.87 5.70 -14.24
C ASN A 201 -16.69 6.05 -12.75
N LYS A 202 -17.74 5.94 -11.94
CA LYS A 202 -17.69 6.21 -10.49
C LYS A 202 -16.67 5.34 -9.78
N VAL A 203 -16.42 4.12 -10.27
CA VAL A 203 -15.42 3.21 -9.70
C VAL A 203 -13.99 3.79 -9.78
N ALA A 204 -13.71 4.68 -10.75
CA ALA A 204 -12.43 5.37 -10.85
C ALA A 204 -12.45 6.79 -10.25
N THR A 205 -13.63 7.44 -10.22
CA THR A 205 -13.74 8.87 -9.86
C THR A 205 -14.20 9.14 -8.43
N ASP A 206 -14.79 8.13 -7.77
CA ASP A 206 -15.21 8.19 -6.37
C ASP A 206 -14.24 7.34 -5.52
N PRO A 207 -13.42 7.96 -4.67
CA PRO A 207 -12.46 7.24 -3.83
C PRO A 207 -13.11 6.21 -2.91
N ALA A 208 -14.31 6.49 -2.40
CA ALA A 208 -15.01 5.55 -1.54
C ALA A 208 -15.44 4.30 -2.32
N LEU A 209 -15.90 4.44 -3.56
CA LEU A 209 -16.23 3.30 -4.42
C LEU A 209 -14.98 2.56 -4.90
N ALA A 210 -13.89 3.28 -5.19
CA ALA A 210 -12.63 2.66 -5.59
C ALA A 210 -12.04 1.75 -4.49
N VAL A 211 -12.18 2.15 -3.23
CA VAL A 211 -11.78 1.33 -2.07
C VAL A 211 -12.80 0.23 -1.81
N ASP A 212 -14.09 0.55 -1.84
CA ASP A 212 -15.16 -0.40 -1.53
C ASP A 212 -15.16 -1.60 -2.47
N VAL A 213 -14.92 -1.39 -3.76
CA VAL A 213 -14.81 -2.49 -4.72
C VAL A 213 -13.63 -3.41 -4.42
N ALA A 214 -12.50 -2.86 -3.93
CA ALA A 214 -11.37 -3.67 -3.51
C ALA A 214 -11.70 -4.49 -2.25
N CYS A 215 -12.42 -3.90 -1.28
CA CYS A 215 -12.91 -4.59 -0.10
C CYS A 215 -13.94 -5.69 -0.45
N TRP A 216 -14.85 -5.40 -1.38
CA TRP A 216 -15.81 -6.38 -1.88
C TRP A 216 -15.12 -7.58 -2.53
N PHE A 217 -14.13 -7.33 -3.39
CA PHE A 217 -13.34 -8.37 -4.00
C PHE A 217 -12.59 -9.21 -2.94
N TRP A 218 -11.97 -8.53 -1.98
CA TRP A 218 -11.23 -9.14 -0.87
C TRP A 218 -12.10 -10.15 -0.11
N ASN A 219 -13.31 -9.73 0.27
CA ASN A 219 -14.24 -10.58 0.99
C ASN A 219 -14.82 -11.70 0.12
N LYS A 220 -15.20 -11.41 -1.12
CA LYS A 220 -15.71 -12.40 -2.09
C LYS A 220 -14.72 -13.56 -2.27
N HIS A 221 -13.43 -13.30 -2.18
CA HIS A 221 -12.37 -14.28 -2.36
C HIS A 221 -11.78 -14.82 -1.06
N GLY A 222 -12.36 -14.50 0.10
CA GLY A 222 -11.93 -15.02 1.41
C GLY A 222 -10.48 -14.65 1.75
N LEU A 223 -10.03 -13.43 1.42
CA LEU A 223 -8.64 -13.04 1.56
C LEU A 223 -8.27 -12.70 3.00
N ASN A 224 -9.23 -12.38 3.88
CA ASN A 224 -8.96 -12.19 5.30
C ASN A 224 -8.34 -13.44 5.94
N GLU A 225 -8.85 -14.64 5.62
CA GLU A 225 -8.31 -15.89 6.15
C GLU A 225 -6.87 -16.17 5.68
N LEU A 226 -6.54 -15.76 4.46
CA LEU A 226 -5.18 -15.89 3.95
C LEU A 226 -4.24 -14.86 4.57
N ALA A 227 -4.72 -13.63 4.78
CA ALA A 227 -3.98 -12.60 5.49
C ALA A 227 -3.70 -13.00 6.95
N ASP A 228 -4.67 -13.59 7.65
CA ASP A 228 -4.47 -14.09 9.02
C ASP A 228 -3.40 -15.20 9.12
N ARG A 229 -3.11 -15.88 7.99
CA ARG A 229 -2.04 -16.91 7.87
C ARG A 229 -0.75 -16.37 7.28
N ASP A 230 -0.69 -15.07 7.00
CA ASP A 230 0.44 -14.39 6.35
C ASP A 230 0.82 -15.02 5.00
N ASP A 231 -0.18 -15.45 4.20
CA ASP A 231 0.04 -16.16 2.94
C ASP A 231 0.00 -15.22 1.73
N LEU A 232 1.04 -14.38 1.60
CA LEU A 232 1.20 -13.44 0.49
C LEU A 232 1.07 -14.11 -0.89
N GLN A 233 1.64 -15.32 -1.05
CA GLN A 233 1.63 -15.99 -2.33
C GLN A 233 0.22 -16.43 -2.77
N LYS A 234 -0.59 -16.97 -1.84
CA LYS A 234 -1.97 -17.35 -2.15
C LYS A 234 -2.84 -16.13 -2.39
N ILE A 235 -2.66 -15.07 -1.60
CA ILE A 235 -3.35 -13.79 -1.84
C ILE A 235 -3.02 -13.29 -3.24
N THR A 236 -1.73 -13.19 -3.59
CA THR A 236 -1.28 -12.74 -4.91
C THR A 236 -1.87 -13.59 -6.04
N ARG A 237 -1.89 -14.94 -5.90
CA ARG A 237 -2.52 -15.80 -6.90
C ARG A 237 -4.03 -15.55 -7.05
N ARG A 238 -4.73 -15.26 -5.97
CA ARG A 238 -6.18 -14.95 -6.04
C ARG A 238 -6.46 -13.57 -6.64
N VAL A 239 -5.57 -12.59 -6.40
CA VAL A 239 -5.71 -11.24 -6.96
C VAL A 239 -5.29 -11.17 -8.42
N ASN A 240 -4.22 -11.87 -8.81
CA ASN A 240 -3.57 -11.69 -10.10
C ASN A 240 -3.66 -12.93 -11.01
N GLY A 241 -4.11 -14.07 -10.50
CA GLY A 241 -4.09 -15.36 -11.23
C GLY A 241 -2.73 -16.04 -11.30
N GLY A 242 -1.67 -15.41 -10.79
CA GLY A 242 -0.29 -15.88 -10.79
C GLY A 242 0.53 -15.23 -9.70
N LEU A 243 1.84 -15.13 -9.91
CA LEU A 243 2.79 -14.46 -8.99
C LEU A 243 3.46 -13.25 -9.64
N ILE A 244 2.79 -12.61 -10.62
CA ILE A 244 3.32 -11.40 -11.25
C ILE A 244 3.36 -10.27 -10.20
N GLY A 245 4.51 -9.60 -10.10
CA GLY A 245 4.74 -8.52 -9.14
C GLY A 245 4.88 -8.99 -7.68
N ILE A 246 5.17 -10.28 -7.42
CA ILE A 246 5.30 -10.80 -6.06
C ILE A 246 6.38 -10.08 -5.25
N GLU A 247 7.48 -9.69 -5.86
CA GLU A 247 8.57 -8.97 -5.20
C GLU A 247 8.11 -7.57 -4.75
N ASP A 248 7.46 -6.82 -5.63
CA ASP A 248 6.94 -5.49 -5.29
C ASP A 248 5.82 -5.57 -4.23
N ARG A 249 4.96 -6.61 -4.29
CA ARG A 249 3.96 -6.86 -3.23
C ARG A 249 4.61 -7.23 -1.89
N ALA A 250 5.72 -7.95 -1.92
CA ALA A 250 6.49 -8.27 -0.72
C ALA A 250 7.14 -7.01 -0.12
N ASP A 251 7.68 -6.12 -0.95
CA ASP A 251 8.23 -4.84 -0.50
C ASP A 251 7.14 -3.94 0.12
N HIS A 252 5.95 -3.90 -0.48
CA HIS A 252 4.80 -3.20 0.11
C HIS A 252 4.37 -3.83 1.44
N LEU A 253 4.34 -5.17 1.52
CA LEU A 253 3.99 -5.89 2.74
C LEU A 253 5.01 -5.63 3.84
N GLU A 254 6.31 -5.71 3.55
CA GLU A 254 7.38 -5.41 4.52
C GLU A 254 7.24 -4.01 5.11
N ARG A 255 6.96 -3.00 4.27
CA ARG A 255 6.70 -1.64 4.73
C ARG A 255 5.47 -1.55 5.63
N ALA A 256 4.38 -2.18 5.21
CA ALA A 256 3.13 -2.17 5.96
C ALA A 256 3.29 -2.89 7.32
N GLU A 257 3.89 -4.06 7.35
CA GLU A 257 4.16 -4.81 8.58
C GLU A 257 5.06 -4.03 9.54
N PHE A 258 6.07 -3.37 9.02
CA PHE A 258 7.00 -2.58 9.85
C PHE A 258 6.26 -1.52 10.67
N VAL A 259 5.27 -0.83 10.08
CA VAL A 259 4.57 0.26 10.78
C VAL A 259 3.27 -0.17 11.46
N LEU A 260 2.67 -1.27 11.05
CA LEU A 260 1.35 -1.71 11.55
C LEU A 260 1.44 -2.80 12.61
N LEU A 261 2.40 -3.72 12.49
CA LEU A 261 2.59 -4.77 13.47
C LEU A 261 3.38 -4.25 14.68
N PRO A 262 3.07 -4.70 15.90
CA PRO A 262 3.84 -4.33 17.07
C PRO A 262 5.30 -4.75 16.90
N ALA A 263 6.23 -3.92 17.38
CA ALA A 263 7.63 -4.31 17.48
C ALA A 263 7.74 -5.47 18.48
N LEU A 264 8.10 -6.65 17.99
CA LEU A 264 8.27 -7.81 18.86
C LEU A 264 9.53 -7.61 19.70
N ALA A 265 9.45 -7.94 20.99
CA ALA A 265 10.63 -8.09 21.84
C ALA A 265 11.43 -9.31 21.32
N GLY A 266 12.51 -9.04 20.56
CA GLY A 266 13.31 -10.05 19.89
C GLY A 266 12.90 -10.18 18.41
N GLU A 267 13.53 -9.38 17.57
CA GLU A 267 13.25 -9.30 16.14
C GLU A 267 13.24 -10.66 15.45
N ARG A 268 12.12 -10.98 14.78
CA ARG A 268 12.17 -11.79 13.58
C ARG A 268 12.38 -10.84 12.41
N THR A 269 13.50 -10.99 11.70
CA THR A 269 13.65 -10.43 10.36
C THR A 269 12.47 -10.84 9.50
N PRO A 270 11.93 -9.95 8.62
CA PRO A 270 10.83 -10.28 7.72
C PRO A 270 11.14 -11.57 6.95
N SER A 271 10.12 -12.39 6.79
CA SER A 271 10.20 -13.68 6.11
C SER A 271 10.82 -13.50 4.73
N SER A 272 12.04 -14.01 4.53
CA SER A 272 12.71 -14.01 3.24
C SER A 272 11.91 -14.88 2.27
N VAL A 273 11.19 -14.24 1.35
CA VAL A 273 10.62 -14.92 0.19
C VAL A 273 11.79 -15.47 -0.62
N GLN A 274 11.95 -16.79 -0.63
CA GLN A 274 12.92 -17.45 -1.52
C GLN A 274 12.52 -17.15 -2.97
N PRO A 275 13.43 -16.65 -3.83
CA PRO A 275 13.12 -16.40 -5.23
C PRO A 275 12.85 -17.73 -5.93
N GLY A 276 11.57 -18.00 -6.17
CA GLY A 276 11.11 -19.11 -6.99
C GLY A 276 11.05 -18.71 -8.46
N ALA A 277 11.62 -19.55 -9.31
CA ALA A 277 11.80 -19.47 -10.74
C ALA A 277 10.80 -18.59 -11.53
N THR A 278 11.37 -17.74 -12.38
CA THR A 278 10.70 -16.98 -13.44
C THR A 278 9.76 -17.84 -14.27
N THR A 279 8.47 -17.59 -14.17
CA THR A 279 7.45 -18.20 -15.03
C THR A 279 6.92 -17.14 -16.00
N LYS A 280 6.91 -17.51 -17.28
CA LYS A 280 6.44 -16.71 -18.42
C LYS A 280 5.13 -15.97 -18.14
N GLN A 281 5.09 -14.71 -18.60
CA GLN A 281 3.89 -13.87 -18.62
C GLN A 281 2.65 -14.65 -19.08
N ARG A 282 1.74 -14.92 -18.18
CA ARG A 282 0.33 -15.14 -18.49
C ARG A 282 -0.42 -13.90 -18.04
N GLY A 283 -1.33 -13.46 -18.88
CA GLY A 283 -2.06 -12.22 -18.71
C GLY A 283 -2.67 -12.05 -17.32
N ARG A 284 -2.75 -10.80 -16.91
CA ARG A 284 -3.42 -10.31 -15.69
C ARG A 284 -4.80 -10.97 -15.57
N LEU A 285 -5.11 -11.53 -14.41
CA LEU A 285 -6.47 -11.98 -14.13
C LEU A 285 -7.35 -10.73 -14.12
N LEU A 286 -8.34 -10.71 -15.03
CA LEU A 286 -9.32 -9.63 -15.09
C LEU A 286 -10.32 -9.85 -13.96
N ILE A 287 -10.35 -8.95 -13.02
CA ILE A 287 -11.28 -8.94 -11.89
C ILE A 287 -12.63 -8.43 -12.31
#